data_c081384a9b87cfa8f8c61413a01a4bdb
#
_entry.id   c081384a9b87cfa8f8c61413a01a4bdb
#
_cell.length_a   1.000
_cell.length_b   1.000
_cell.length_c   1.000
_cell.angle_alpha   90.00
_cell.angle_beta   90.00
_cell.angle_gamma   90.00
#
_symmetry.space_group_name_H-M   'P 1'
#
loop_
_entity.id
_entity.type
_entity.pdbx_description
1 polymer ?
#
loop_
_entity_poly.entity_id
_entity_poly.type
_entity_poly.pdbx_seq_one_letter_code
_entity_poly.pdbx_strand_id
1 'polypeptide(L)'
;MINQIVLGVADLGVASEVLSLSLSVVEKTIEVDGHVVHRCRSNFEVASTPFSASAFKQFRQLALGVDLIHYHFPFPFSDIVHFATQVKKPTLVSYHSDIVKQKWLSKLYKPLMHHFLSDIDHIVASSPNYLESSDTLSRFKHKASVIPFGLNKSSYPKATIKKLNAWREKFGPRFFLFVGVMRYYKGLHILVEAACNANYPIVILGSGPEEANLKEQVEKLGIKNIHFTGFLPDEDKVALLELCYAVVFPSHLRSEAFGISLLEGAMYGKPLISCEIGTGTTYINIDKETGVVVPPNDPVALRQAMDYLWNNSKEALAMGVRAEARYRKLFTAERMAQSYAALYEKLLK
;
A
#
# COMPACT_ATOMS: atom_id res chain seq x y z
N MET A 1 -6.54 3.77 -3.03
CA MET A 1 -7.27 2.73 -2.25
C MET A 1 -8.74 3.10 -2.06
N ILE A 2 -9.07 4.22 -1.41
CA ILE A 2 -10.47 4.67 -1.21
C ILE A 2 -11.23 4.63 -2.54
N ASN A 3 -10.70 5.27 -3.57
CA ASN A 3 -11.30 5.26 -4.92
C ASN A 3 -11.58 3.85 -5.45
N GLN A 4 -10.67 2.90 -5.27
CA GLN A 4 -10.88 1.50 -5.71
C GLN A 4 -12.01 0.79 -4.95
N ILE A 5 -12.16 1.08 -3.64
CA ILE A 5 -13.28 0.55 -2.85
C ILE A 5 -14.58 1.16 -3.36
N VAL A 6 -14.64 2.49 -3.45
CA VAL A 6 -15.84 3.23 -3.87
C VAL A 6 -16.32 2.79 -5.25
N LEU A 7 -15.43 2.73 -6.23
CA LEU A 7 -15.76 2.26 -7.58
C LEU A 7 -16.23 0.81 -7.60
N GLY A 8 -15.51 -0.06 -6.89
CA GLY A 8 -15.85 -1.47 -6.89
C GLY A 8 -17.18 -1.79 -6.20
N VAL A 9 -17.55 -1.07 -5.13
CA VAL A 9 -18.83 -1.30 -4.45
C VAL A 9 -20.01 -0.61 -5.19
N ALA A 10 -19.75 0.41 -6.01
CA ALA A 10 -20.75 1.04 -6.83
C ALA A 10 -21.40 0.08 -7.82
N ASP A 11 -20.58 -0.79 -8.45
CA ASP A 11 -21.08 -1.85 -9.35
C ASP A 11 -21.93 -2.91 -8.61
N LEU A 12 -21.88 -2.91 -7.27
CA LEU A 12 -22.67 -3.79 -6.39
C LEU A 12 -23.86 -3.07 -5.74
N GLY A 13 -24.20 -1.86 -6.23
CA GLY A 13 -25.37 -1.11 -5.78
C GLY A 13 -25.14 -0.27 -4.50
N VAL A 14 -23.88 -0.03 -4.09
CA VAL A 14 -23.57 0.81 -2.94
C VAL A 14 -23.19 2.22 -3.41
N ALA A 15 -24.02 3.20 -3.13
CA ALA A 15 -23.69 4.61 -3.36
C ALA A 15 -22.73 5.12 -2.27
N SER A 16 -21.68 5.82 -2.68
CA SER A 16 -20.64 6.31 -1.75
C SER A 16 -20.35 7.79 -1.98
N GLU A 17 -20.20 8.53 -0.88
CA GLU A 17 -19.68 9.89 -0.87
C GLU A 17 -18.41 9.95 -0.01
N VAL A 18 -17.43 10.71 -0.43
CA VAL A 18 -16.15 10.82 0.27
C VAL A 18 -16.02 12.21 0.90
N LEU A 19 -15.71 12.28 2.20
CA LEU A 19 -15.30 13.50 2.87
C LEU A 19 -13.78 13.53 3.00
N SER A 20 -13.15 14.58 2.48
CA SER A 20 -11.71 14.77 2.51
C SER A 20 -11.30 16.15 2.99
N LEU A 21 -10.06 16.28 3.50
CA LEU A 21 -9.46 17.58 3.84
C LEU A 21 -8.41 17.96 2.80
N SER A 22 -8.30 19.26 2.52
CA SER A 22 -7.32 19.81 1.58
C SER A 22 -6.75 21.14 2.08
N LEU A 23 -5.47 21.37 1.90
CA LEU A 23 -4.81 22.64 2.23
C LEU A 23 -5.29 23.77 1.30
N SER A 24 -5.53 23.45 0.03
CA SER A 24 -6.01 24.40 -0.99
C SER A 24 -7.35 23.92 -1.54
N VAL A 25 -8.45 24.49 -1.08
CA VAL A 25 -9.79 24.19 -1.60
C VAL A 25 -10.24 25.31 -2.53
N VAL A 26 -10.30 25.02 -3.80
CA VAL A 26 -10.90 25.88 -4.81
C VAL A 26 -12.38 25.52 -4.95
N GLU A 27 -12.70 24.24 -5.03
CA GLU A 27 -14.05 23.71 -5.11
C GLU A 27 -14.38 22.84 -3.90
N LYS A 28 -15.54 23.05 -3.30
CA LYS A 28 -15.98 22.33 -2.10
C LYS A 28 -16.48 20.92 -2.41
N THR A 29 -17.04 20.71 -3.57
CA THR A 29 -17.56 19.42 -4.02
C THR A 29 -17.08 19.18 -5.44
N ILE A 30 -16.49 18.05 -5.67
CA ILE A 30 -16.01 17.61 -6.99
C ILE A 30 -16.52 16.21 -7.26
N GLU A 31 -16.63 15.86 -8.53
CA GLU A 31 -16.85 14.49 -8.97
C GLU A 31 -15.50 13.87 -9.37
N VAL A 32 -15.24 12.68 -8.88
CA VAL A 32 -14.03 11.91 -9.18
C VAL A 32 -14.45 10.50 -9.59
N ASP A 33 -14.19 10.13 -10.82
CA ASP A 33 -14.49 8.78 -11.34
C ASP A 33 -15.94 8.34 -11.04
N GLY A 34 -16.92 9.24 -11.13
CA GLY A 34 -18.34 8.93 -10.94
C GLY A 34 -18.83 8.90 -9.48
N HIS A 35 -18.04 9.38 -8.52
CA HIS A 35 -18.50 9.57 -7.15
C HIS A 35 -18.23 10.98 -6.62
N VAL A 36 -19.02 11.40 -5.65
CA VAL A 36 -18.95 12.74 -5.05
C VAL A 36 -17.90 12.80 -3.95
N VAL A 37 -16.99 13.77 -4.04
CA VAL A 37 -15.99 14.06 -3.02
C VAL A 37 -16.24 15.45 -2.44
N HIS A 38 -16.59 15.50 -1.16
CA HIS A 38 -16.72 16.73 -0.38
C HIS A 38 -15.35 17.10 0.21
N ARG A 39 -14.91 18.31 -0.11
CA ARG A 39 -13.59 18.81 0.29
C ARG A 39 -13.74 19.91 1.33
N CYS A 40 -13.21 19.71 2.52
CA CYS A 40 -13.13 20.73 3.54
C CYS A 40 -11.74 21.35 3.59
N ARG A 41 -11.68 22.68 3.69
CA ARG A 41 -10.38 23.37 3.85
C ARG A 41 -9.77 23.03 5.20
N SER A 42 -8.52 22.64 5.20
CA SER A 42 -7.72 22.52 6.40
C SER A 42 -7.39 23.91 6.96
N ASN A 43 -7.57 24.11 8.24
CA ASN A 43 -7.23 25.35 8.93
C ASN A 43 -5.78 25.35 9.41
N PHE A 44 -5.29 24.19 9.85
CA PHE A 44 -3.92 23.95 10.29
C PHE A 44 -3.59 22.47 10.21
N GLU A 45 -2.32 22.14 10.36
CA GLU A 45 -1.81 20.77 10.34
C GLU A 45 -0.95 20.51 11.56
N VAL A 46 -1.13 19.36 12.20
CA VAL A 46 -0.30 18.89 13.33
C VAL A 46 0.16 17.47 13.01
N ALA A 47 1.47 17.26 13.00
CA ALA A 47 2.04 15.93 12.80
C ALA A 47 1.55 15.20 11.53
N SER A 48 1.43 15.94 10.42
CA SER A 48 0.88 15.46 9.14
C SER A 48 -0.62 15.09 9.20
N THR A 49 -1.33 15.55 10.22
CA THR A 49 -2.78 15.45 10.31
C THR A 49 -3.40 16.82 10.09
N PRO A 50 -4.15 17.03 8.99
CA PRO A 50 -4.89 18.27 8.79
C PRO A 50 -6.12 18.33 9.69
N PHE A 51 -6.48 19.53 10.13
CA PHE A 51 -7.66 19.83 10.96
C PHE A 51 -8.54 20.87 10.27
N SER A 52 -9.87 20.70 10.36
CA SER A 52 -10.84 21.56 9.69
C SER A 52 -12.08 21.80 10.55
N ALA A 53 -12.34 23.05 10.89
CA ALA A 53 -13.57 23.43 11.61
C ALA A 53 -14.83 23.19 10.77
N SER A 54 -14.77 23.43 9.45
CA SER A 54 -15.92 23.21 8.55
C SER A 54 -16.27 21.72 8.40
N ALA A 55 -15.31 20.83 8.59
CA ALA A 55 -15.54 19.38 8.43
C ALA A 55 -16.50 18.82 9.49
N PHE A 56 -16.57 19.37 10.68
CA PHE A 56 -17.56 18.95 11.69
C PHE A 56 -19.01 19.14 11.20
N LYS A 57 -19.30 20.31 10.64
CA LYS A 57 -20.63 20.61 10.10
C LYS A 57 -20.91 19.73 8.86
N GLN A 58 -19.95 19.66 7.95
CA GLN A 58 -20.11 18.89 6.71
C GLN A 58 -20.33 17.40 7.01
N PHE A 59 -19.49 16.81 7.87
CA PHE A 59 -19.62 15.43 8.28
C PHE A 59 -20.98 15.13 8.92
N ARG A 60 -21.45 16.01 9.84
CA ARG A 60 -22.75 15.86 10.49
C ARG A 60 -23.90 15.87 9.47
N GLN A 61 -23.81 16.72 8.46
CA GLN A 61 -24.83 16.79 7.39
C GLN A 61 -24.82 15.51 6.54
N LEU A 62 -23.64 15.04 6.12
CA LEU A 62 -23.50 13.81 5.33
C LEU A 62 -23.97 12.58 6.13
N ALA A 63 -23.60 12.50 7.39
CA ALA A 63 -23.97 11.37 8.27
C ALA A 63 -25.48 11.19 8.44
N LEU A 64 -26.30 12.25 8.25
CA LEU A 64 -27.76 12.13 8.27
C LEU A 64 -28.30 11.40 7.04
N GLY A 65 -27.64 11.53 5.90
CA GLY A 65 -28.09 11.02 4.60
C GLY A 65 -27.56 9.64 4.22
N VAL A 66 -26.70 9.02 5.06
CA VAL A 66 -26.08 7.72 4.76
C VAL A 66 -26.56 6.65 5.73
N ASP A 67 -26.41 5.38 5.33
CA ASP A 67 -26.76 4.22 6.15
C ASP A 67 -25.60 3.74 7.02
N LEU A 68 -24.34 3.92 6.55
CA LEU A 68 -23.13 3.46 7.20
C LEU A 68 -22.00 4.48 7.01
N ILE A 69 -21.07 4.55 7.97
CA ILE A 69 -19.89 5.40 7.88
C ILE A 69 -18.63 4.50 7.88
N HIS A 70 -17.79 4.70 6.86
CA HIS A 70 -16.54 3.96 6.69
C HIS A 70 -15.35 4.90 6.89
N TYR A 71 -14.60 4.69 7.97
CA TYR A 71 -13.38 5.43 8.29
C TYR A 71 -12.13 4.75 7.73
N HIS A 72 -11.10 5.55 7.45
CA HIS A 72 -9.78 5.08 7.06
C HIS A 72 -8.75 5.50 8.11
N PHE A 73 -8.18 4.54 8.81
CA PHE A 73 -7.25 4.74 9.91
C PHE A 73 -5.79 4.46 9.46
N PRO A 74 -4.77 5.25 9.90
CA PRO A 74 -4.85 6.27 10.95
C PRO A 74 -5.19 7.66 10.39
N PHE A 75 -6.16 8.29 11.00
CA PHE A 75 -6.49 9.68 10.74
C PHE A 75 -7.04 10.33 12.04
N PRO A 76 -6.17 10.81 12.96
CA PRO A 76 -6.57 11.28 14.29
C PRO A 76 -7.69 12.33 14.32
N PHE A 77 -7.81 13.14 13.26
CA PHE A 77 -8.89 14.11 13.14
C PHE A 77 -10.26 13.44 12.99
N SER A 78 -10.35 12.32 12.27
CA SER A 78 -11.63 11.60 12.13
C SER A 78 -12.15 11.07 13.45
N ASP A 79 -11.27 10.68 14.37
CA ASP A 79 -11.65 10.18 15.70
C ASP A 79 -12.29 11.29 16.52
N ILE A 80 -11.75 12.51 16.44
CA ILE A 80 -12.33 13.70 17.09
C ILE A 80 -13.69 14.04 16.46
N VAL A 81 -13.80 14.02 15.14
CA VAL A 81 -15.05 14.31 14.41
C VAL A 81 -16.13 13.30 14.78
N HIS A 82 -15.78 12.01 14.87
CA HIS A 82 -16.69 10.94 15.27
C HIS A 82 -17.37 11.25 16.62
N PHE A 83 -16.62 11.54 17.67
CA PHE A 83 -17.17 11.84 18.99
C PHE A 83 -17.89 13.20 19.04
N ALA A 84 -17.32 14.23 18.43
CA ALA A 84 -17.90 15.58 18.45
C ALA A 84 -19.25 15.66 17.70
N THR A 85 -19.48 14.77 16.75
CA THR A 85 -20.73 14.72 15.97
C THR A 85 -21.74 13.71 16.49
N GLN A 86 -21.37 12.93 17.50
CA GLN A 86 -22.23 11.90 18.13
C GLN A 86 -22.84 10.94 17.10
N VAL A 87 -22.00 10.31 16.30
CA VAL A 87 -22.40 9.36 15.27
C VAL A 87 -23.27 8.25 15.87
N LYS A 88 -24.40 7.97 15.22
CA LYS A 88 -25.37 6.90 15.59
C LYS A 88 -25.61 5.89 14.45
N LYS A 89 -24.82 5.99 13.40
CA LYS A 89 -24.90 5.08 12.26
C LYS A 89 -23.91 3.91 12.46
N PRO A 90 -24.18 2.75 11.89
CA PRO A 90 -23.18 1.68 11.82
C PRO A 90 -21.84 2.21 11.30
N THR A 91 -20.76 1.77 11.92
CA THR A 91 -19.42 2.27 11.66
C THR A 91 -18.45 1.16 11.31
N LEU A 92 -17.63 1.43 10.32
CA LEU A 92 -16.55 0.55 9.87
C LEU A 92 -15.24 1.34 9.84
N VAL A 93 -14.12 0.72 10.19
CA VAL A 93 -12.80 1.30 9.98
C VAL A 93 -11.90 0.36 9.17
N SER A 94 -11.33 0.85 8.07
CA SER A 94 -10.20 0.21 7.41
C SER A 94 -8.91 0.61 8.09
N TYR A 95 -8.27 -0.33 8.78
CA TYR A 95 -7.03 -0.13 9.50
C TYR A 95 -5.83 -0.37 8.59
N HIS A 96 -5.22 0.73 8.09
CA HIS A 96 -4.14 0.65 7.11
C HIS A 96 -2.78 0.41 7.72
N SER A 97 -2.49 1.01 8.88
CA SER A 97 -1.20 0.84 9.56
C SER A 97 -1.23 1.28 11.01
N ASP A 98 -0.30 0.72 11.81
CA ASP A 98 0.02 1.25 13.14
C ASP A 98 0.69 2.63 13.03
N ILE A 99 0.53 3.47 14.05
CA ILE A 99 1.24 4.74 14.16
C ILE A 99 2.63 4.47 14.74
N VAL A 100 3.61 4.32 13.85
CA VAL A 100 4.99 3.96 14.23
C VAL A 100 5.86 5.18 14.50
N LYS A 101 5.59 6.31 13.84
CA LYS A 101 6.34 7.57 14.00
C LYS A 101 5.77 8.41 15.15
N GLN A 102 6.58 9.33 15.67
CA GLN A 102 6.18 10.32 16.69
C GLN A 102 5.78 9.70 18.04
N LYS A 103 6.67 8.91 18.63
CA LYS A 103 6.45 8.17 19.89
C LYS A 103 5.83 9.00 21.03
N TRP A 104 6.11 10.29 21.11
CA TRP A 104 5.56 11.19 22.13
C TRP A 104 4.09 11.56 21.88
N LEU A 105 3.78 12.04 20.67
CA LEU A 105 2.41 12.35 20.25
C LEU A 105 1.53 11.10 20.22
N SER A 106 2.08 9.96 19.84
CA SER A 106 1.35 8.70 19.86
C SER A 106 0.93 8.29 21.27
N LYS A 107 1.72 8.59 22.31
CA LYS A 107 1.32 8.31 23.70
C LYS A 107 0.11 9.13 24.14
N LEU A 108 0.05 10.41 23.74
CA LEU A 108 -1.09 11.29 24.04
C LEU A 108 -2.34 10.90 23.22
N TYR A 109 -2.14 10.45 21.99
CA TYR A 109 -3.23 10.04 21.11
C TYR A 109 -3.79 8.64 21.43
N LYS A 110 -2.98 7.74 22.00
CA LYS A 110 -3.41 6.36 22.30
C LYS A 110 -4.76 6.23 23.03
N PRO A 111 -5.06 7.01 24.08
CA PRO A 111 -6.36 6.91 24.75
C PRO A 111 -7.53 7.21 23.82
N LEU A 112 -7.44 8.28 23.02
CA LEU A 112 -8.46 8.64 22.02
C LEU A 112 -8.60 7.56 20.95
N MET A 113 -7.49 7.09 20.40
CA MET A 113 -7.46 6.00 19.44
C MET A 113 -8.14 4.72 19.95
N HIS A 114 -7.80 4.30 21.17
CA HIS A 114 -8.43 3.12 21.77
C HIS A 114 -9.91 3.32 22.02
N HIS A 115 -10.30 4.52 22.48
CA HIS A 115 -11.71 4.86 22.67
C HIS A 115 -12.46 4.83 21.33
N PHE A 116 -11.91 5.44 20.27
CA PHE A 116 -12.47 5.40 18.93
C PHE A 116 -12.61 3.97 18.41
N LEU A 117 -11.53 3.19 18.42
CA LEU A 117 -11.57 1.80 17.96
C LEU A 117 -12.51 0.92 18.81
N SER A 118 -12.73 1.26 20.09
CA SER A 118 -13.71 0.56 20.92
C SER A 118 -15.14 0.85 20.53
N ASP A 119 -15.43 2.09 20.10
CA ASP A 119 -16.75 2.55 19.70
C ASP A 119 -17.18 2.08 18.29
N ILE A 120 -16.21 1.89 17.38
CA ILE A 120 -16.45 1.39 16.01
C ILE A 120 -17.04 -0.02 16.06
N ASP A 121 -18.07 -0.29 15.23
CA ASP A 121 -18.75 -1.60 15.17
C ASP A 121 -17.88 -2.69 14.54
N HIS A 122 -17.09 -2.36 13.52
CA HIS A 122 -16.23 -3.34 12.85
C HIS A 122 -14.90 -2.75 12.36
N ILE A 123 -13.85 -3.57 12.41
CA ILE A 123 -12.50 -3.21 11.97
C ILE A 123 -12.07 -4.13 10.84
N VAL A 124 -11.51 -3.57 9.78
CA VAL A 124 -10.92 -4.34 8.67
C VAL A 124 -9.41 -4.15 8.65
N ALA A 125 -8.68 -5.26 8.76
CA ALA A 125 -7.24 -5.32 8.53
C ALA A 125 -6.94 -5.77 7.09
N SER A 126 -5.80 -5.35 6.55
CA SER A 126 -5.41 -5.68 5.17
C SER A 126 -4.81 -7.09 5.02
N SER A 127 -4.40 -7.74 6.11
CA SER A 127 -3.86 -9.10 6.07
C SER A 127 -4.02 -9.83 7.41
N PRO A 128 -4.06 -11.17 7.42
CA PRO A 128 -4.03 -11.96 8.65
C PRO A 128 -2.76 -11.68 9.48
N ASN A 129 -1.61 -11.63 8.82
CA ASN A 129 -0.31 -11.34 9.45
C ASN A 129 -0.35 -10.01 10.23
N TYR A 130 -0.96 -8.99 9.62
CA TYR A 130 -1.07 -7.68 10.26
C TYR A 130 -2.04 -7.70 11.46
N LEU A 131 -3.18 -8.39 11.29
CA LEU A 131 -4.16 -8.56 12.37
C LEU A 131 -3.56 -9.28 13.58
N GLU A 132 -2.72 -10.30 13.34
CA GLU A 132 -2.09 -11.08 14.41
C GLU A 132 -0.93 -10.31 15.09
N SER A 133 -0.16 -9.56 14.34
CA SER A 133 1.09 -8.95 14.80
C SER A 133 0.95 -7.52 15.31
N SER A 134 -0.19 -6.85 15.11
CA SER A 134 -0.44 -5.50 15.61
C SER A 134 -0.90 -5.52 17.07
N ASP A 135 -0.14 -4.89 17.96
CA ASP A 135 -0.51 -4.72 19.39
C ASP A 135 -1.85 -4.00 19.57
N THR A 136 -2.21 -3.11 18.62
CA THR A 136 -3.48 -2.39 18.65
C THR A 136 -4.62 -3.32 18.24
N LEU A 137 -4.50 -3.98 17.08
CA LEU A 137 -5.57 -4.85 16.55
C LEU A 137 -5.81 -6.10 17.39
N SER A 138 -4.78 -6.61 18.09
CA SER A 138 -4.91 -7.77 18.96
C SER A 138 -6.00 -7.59 20.04
N ARG A 139 -6.27 -6.36 20.48
CA ARG A 139 -7.32 -6.01 21.45
C ARG A 139 -8.72 -6.05 20.86
N PHE A 140 -8.84 -5.94 19.55
CA PHE A 140 -10.12 -5.81 18.84
C PHE A 140 -10.41 -6.98 17.90
N LYS A 141 -9.70 -8.11 18.03
CA LYS A 141 -9.87 -9.29 17.16
C LYS A 141 -11.33 -9.79 17.10
N HIS A 142 -12.06 -9.64 18.19
CA HIS A 142 -13.46 -10.09 18.27
C HIS A 142 -14.42 -9.37 17.30
N LYS A 143 -14.04 -8.18 16.84
CA LYS A 143 -14.79 -7.38 15.86
C LYS A 143 -13.95 -7.00 14.64
N ALA A 144 -12.90 -7.75 14.38
CA ALA A 144 -12.03 -7.51 13.23
C ALA A 144 -12.15 -8.63 12.20
N SER A 145 -12.04 -8.28 10.93
CA SER A 145 -11.93 -9.20 9.82
C SER A 145 -10.82 -8.77 8.87
N VAL A 146 -10.48 -9.64 7.92
CA VAL A 146 -9.45 -9.37 6.91
C VAL A 146 -10.11 -9.17 5.56
N ILE A 147 -9.89 -8.00 4.96
CA ILE A 147 -10.18 -7.73 3.56
C ILE A 147 -8.87 -7.19 2.94
N PRO A 148 -8.16 -8.01 2.15
CA PRO A 148 -6.92 -7.59 1.51
C PRO A 148 -7.16 -6.47 0.50
N PHE A 149 -6.14 -5.65 0.29
CA PHE A 149 -6.18 -4.71 -0.83
C PHE A 149 -6.21 -5.46 -2.14
N GLY A 150 -7.06 -4.98 -3.05
CA GLY A 150 -7.20 -5.51 -4.40
C GLY A 150 -6.77 -4.50 -5.45
N LEU A 151 -6.20 -5.00 -6.54
CA LEU A 151 -5.85 -4.21 -7.71
C LEU A 151 -6.68 -4.64 -8.92
N ASN A 152 -7.04 -3.68 -9.76
CA ASN A 152 -7.67 -3.94 -11.05
C ASN A 152 -6.63 -3.81 -12.16
N LYS A 153 -6.17 -4.94 -12.72
CA LYS A 153 -5.18 -4.93 -13.81
C LYS A 153 -5.66 -4.16 -15.04
N SER A 154 -6.97 -4.15 -15.32
CA SER A 154 -7.53 -3.46 -16.48
C SER A 154 -7.54 -1.92 -16.34
N SER A 155 -7.41 -1.40 -15.12
CA SER A 155 -7.28 0.06 -14.89
C SER A 155 -5.86 0.58 -15.13
N TYR A 156 -4.89 -0.31 -15.30
CA TYR A 156 -3.52 0.09 -15.64
C TYR A 156 -3.40 0.33 -17.15
N PRO A 157 -2.67 1.37 -17.58
CA PRO A 157 -2.45 1.60 -19.00
C PRO A 157 -1.65 0.45 -19.61
N LYS A 158 -1.85 0.21 -20.90
CA LYS A 158 -1.04 -0.77 -21.63
C LYS A 158 0.28 -0.14 -22.06
N ALA A 159 1.39 -0.82 -21.82
CA ALA A 159 2.67 -0.38 -22.32
C ALA A 159 2.72 -0.51 -23.86
N THR A 160 3.18 0.55 -24.54
CA THR A 160 3.37 0.48 -25.98
C THR A 160 4.62 -0.33 -26.34
N ILE A 161 4.63 -0.98 -27.52
CA ILE A 161 5.81 -1.71 -28.02
C ILE A 161 7.05 -0.82 -28.06
N LYS A 162 6.88 0.45 -28.43
CA LYS A 162 7.97 1.44 -28.44
C LYS A 162 8.61 1.60 -27.04
N LYS A 163 7.79 1.72 -25.98
CA LYS A 163 8.29 1.85 -24.60
C LYS A 163 8.96 0.56 -24.12
N LEU A 164 8.35 -0.58 -24.40
CA LEU A 164 8.94 -1.89 -24.06
C LEU A 164 10.32 -2.06 -24.72
N ASN A 165 10.47 -1.72 -25.99
CA ASN A 165 11.76 -1.83 -26.67
C ASN A 165 12.80 -0.85 -26.10
N ALA A 166 12.41 0.40 -25.85
CA ALA A 166 13.30 1.40 -25.27
C ALA A 166 13.84 0.99 -23.87
N TRP A 167 12.97 0.47 -23.02
CA TRP A 167 13.40 0.01 -21.69
C TRP A 167 14.22 -1.29 -21.75
N ARG A 168 13.90 -2.20 -22.68
CA ARG A 168 14.69 -3.41 -22.91
C ARG A 168 16.10 -3.10 -23.45
N GLU A 169 16.21 -2.13 -24.35
CA GLU A 169 17.51 -1.64 -24.83
C GLU A 169 18.35 -1.03 -23.70
N LYS A 170 17.72 -0.26 -22.84
CA LYS A 170 18.40 0.45 -21.75
C LYS A 170 18.88 -0.47 -20.63
N PHE A 171 18.09 -1.43 -20.19
CA PHE A 171 18.38 -2.26 -19.01
C PHE A 171 18.65 -3.73 -19.34
N GLY A 172 18.57 -4.11 -20.62
CA GLY A 172 18.70 -5.50 -21.04
C GLY A 172 17.42 -6.31 -20.83
N PRO A 173 17.50 -7.61 -21.17
CA PRO A 173 16.34 -8.52 -21.13
C PRO A 173 15.97 -8.99 -19.70
N ARG A 174 16.81 -8.77 -18.71
CA ARG A 174 16.63 -9.24 -17.33
C ARG A 174 17.16 -8.20 -16.35
N PHE A 175 16.33 -7.75 -15.43
CA PHE A 175 16.71 -6.85 -14.34
C PHE A 175 15.77 -7.03 -13.14
N PHE A 176 16.27 -6.73 -11.95
CA PHE A 176 15.42 -6.62 -10.76
C PHE A 176 14.79 -5.23 -10.70
N LEU A 177 13.54 -5.16 -10.24
CA LEU A 177 12.79 -3.91 -10.17
C LEU A 177 12.32 -3.63 -8.74
N PHE A 178 12.62 -2.43 -8.26
CA PHE A 178 11.93 -1.80 -7.14
C PHE A 178 10.98 -0.71 -7.65
N VAL A 179 9.78 -0.63 -7.09
CA VAL A 179 8.81 0.45 -7.37
C VAL A 179 8.36 1.07 -6.07
N GLY A 180 8.50 2.39 -5.94
CA GLY A 180 7.94 3.10 -4.79
C GLY A 180 8.65 4.40 -4.41
N VAL A 181 8.06 5.11 -3.45
CA VAL A 181 8.68 6.33 -2.88
C VAL A 181 9.89 5.94 -2.05
N MET A 182 11.03 6.60 -2.30
CA MET A 182 12.29 6.34 -1.60
C MET A 182 12.24 6.90 -0.18
N ARG A 183 11.71 6.08 0.74
CA ARG A 183 11.66 6.37 2.19
C ARG A 183 12.52 5.37 2.94
N TYR A 184 13.05 5.77 4.09
CA TYR A 184 13.94 4.95 4.91
C TYR A 184 13.39 3.53 5.18
N TYR A 185 12.12 3.41 5.57
CA TYR A 185 11.51 2.12 5.89
C TYR A 185 11.40 1.15 4.69
N LYS A 186 11.57 1.66 3.46
CA LYS A 186 11.60 0.84 2.25
C LYS A 186 12.88 0.03 2.08
N GLY A 187 13.93 0.28 2.88
CA GLY A 187 15.13 -0.54 2.92
C GLY A 187 16.03 -0.45 1.69
N LEU A 188 15.92 0.62 0.89
CA LEU A 188 16.74 0.75 -0.31
C LEU A 188 18.25 0.83 -0.03
N HIS A 189 18.65 1.36 1.14
CA HIS A 189 20.05 1.33 1.58
C HIS A 189 20.56 -0.10 1.75
N ILE A 190 19.70 -1.04 2.19
CA ILE A 190 20.02 -2.47 2.30
C ILE A 190 20.15 -3.08 0.90
N LEU A 191 19.27 -2.69 -0.04
CA LEU A 191 19.35 -3.13 -1.44
C LEU A 191 20.63 -2.64 -2.12
N VAL A 192 21.07 -1.41 -1.84
CA VAL A 192 22.34 -0.86 -2.33
C VAL A 192 23.52 -1.71 -1.82
N GLU A 193 23.55 -2.06 -0.53
CA GLU A 193 24.60 -2.94 0.02
C GLU A 193 24.54 -4.34 -0.62
N ALA A 194 23.36 -4.91 -0.77
CA ALA A 194 23.17 -6.20 -1.42
C ALA A 194 23.60 -6.22 -2.89
N ALA A 195 23.59 -5.08 -3.57
CA ALA A 195 23.99 -4.93 -4.96
C ALA A 195 25.51 -4.92 -5.19
N CYS A 196 26.33 -4.80 -4.11
CA CYS A 196 27.77 -4.81 -4.23
C CYS A 196 28.26 -6.08 -4.95
N ASN A 197 29.07 -5.91 -6.02
CA ASN A 197 29.58 -7.00 -6.86
C ASN A 197 28.50 -7.90 -7.51
N ALA A 198 27.26 -7.42 -7.64
CA ALA A 198 26.24 -8.11 -8.42
C ALA A 198 26.44 -7.89 -9.92
N ASN A 199 26.23 -8.95 -10.72
CA ASN A 199 26.42 -8.92 -12.17
C ASN A 199 25.10 -8.71 -12.94
N TYR A 200 24.06 -8.23 -12.29
CA TYR A 200 22.74 -8.00 -12.88
C TYR A 200 22.24 -6.58 -12.60
N PRO A 201 21.47 -5.99 -13.53
CA PRO A 201 20.92 -4.66 -13.33
C PRO A 201 19.82 -4.66 -12.26
N ILE A 202 19.80 -3.58 -11.47
CA ILE A 202 18.74 -3.30 -10.50
C ILE A 202 18.18 -1.91 -10.85
N VAL A 203 16.90 -1.86 -11.15
CA VAL A 203 16.20 -0.62 -11.52
C VAL A 203 15.36 -0.16 -10.34
N ILE A 204 15.57 1.08 -9.91
CA ILE A 204 14.84 1.73 -8.82
C ILE A 204 13.94 2.80 -9.43
N LEU A 205 12.63 2.51 -9.49
CA LEU A 205 11.61 3.40 -10.00
C LEU A 205 10.93 4.14 -8.86
N GLY A 206 10.94 5.46 -8.93
CA GLY A 206 10.34 6.39 -7.99
C GLY A 206 11.31 7.48 -7.58
N SER A 207 10.86 8.34 -6.70
CA SER A 207 11.63 9.41 -6.07
C SER A 207 11.30 9.50 -4.60
N GLY A 208 12.03 10.29 -3.84
CA GLY A 208 11.71 10.48 -2.43
C GLY A 208 12.85 11.10 -1.62
N PRO A 209 12.62 11.33 -0.32
CA PRO A 209 13.56 12.03 0.54
C PRO A 209 14.92 11.33 0.69
N GLU A 210 14.97 10.00 0.51
CA GLU A 210 16.23 9.23 0.62
C GLU A 210 17.03 9.18 -0.69
N GLU A 211 16.56 9.75 -1.79
CA GLU A 211 17.20 9.60 -3.10
C GLU A 211 18.65 10.11 -3.13
N ALA A 212 18.92 11.27 -2.52
CA ALA A 212 20.26 11.84 -2.45
C ALA A 212 21.22 10.92 -1.66
N ASN A 213 20.79 10.46 -0.49
CA ASN A 213 21.57 9.56 0.36
C ASN A 213 21.90 8.24 -0.33
N LEU A 214 20.91 7.68 -1.06
CA LEU A 214 21.09 6.43 -1.81
C LEU A 214 22.07 6.57 -2.97
N LYS A 215 22.01 7.67 -3.72
CA LYS A 215 22.98 7.96 -4.80
C LYS A 215 24.40 8.13 -4.26
N GLU A 216 24.55 8.84 -3.14
CA GLU A 216 25.84 8.97 -2.47
C GLU A 216 26.39 7.62 -1.99
N GLN A 217 25.53 6.75 -1.44
CA GLN A 217 25.92 5.41 -1.03
C GLN A 217 26.39 4.55 -2.23
N VAL A 218 25.66 4.60 -3.36
CA VAL A 218 26.02 3.93 -4.61
C VAL A 218 27.39 4.38 -5.12
N GLU A 219 27.63 5.70 -5.11
CA GLU A 219 28.91 6.27 -5.54
C GLU A 219 30.06 5.85 -4.62
N LYS A 220 29.90 5.97 -3.31
CA LYS A 220 30.90 5.54 -2.31
C LYS A 220 31.29 4.06 -2.41
N LEU A 221 30.33 3.21 -2.76
CA LEU A 221 30.56 1.78 -2.91
C LEU A 221 31.02 1.40 -4.34
N GLY A 222 31.11 2.36 -5.26
CA GLY A 222 31.53 2.11 -6.64
C GLY A 222 30.56 1.23 -7.44
N ILE A 223 29.29 1.18 -7.08
CA ILE A 223 28.28 0.32 -7.68
C ILE A 223 27.83 0.90 -9.04
N LYS A 224 27.85 0.06 -10.09
CA LYS A 224 27.52 0.50 -11.47
C LYS A 224 26.22 -0.12 -12.00
N ASN A 225 25.67 -1.09 -11.32
CA ASN A 225 24.52 -1.88 -11.75
C ASN A 225 23.18 -1.44 -11.14
N ILE A 226 23.15 -0.34 -10.38
CA ILE A 226 21.92 0.30 -9.89
C ILE A 226 21.56 1.48 -10.78
N HIS A 227 20.31 1.52 -11.22
CA HIS A 227 19.77 2.54 -12.12
C HIS A 227 18.56 3.23 -11.47
N PHE A 228 18.70 4.50 -11.13
CA PHE A 228 17.60 5.34 -10.66
C PHE A 228 16.86 5.95 -11.86
N THR A 229 15.56 5.71 -11.97
CA THR A 229 14.76 6.29 -13.07
C THR A 229 14.06 7.58 -12.67
N GLY A 230 13.99 7.89 -11.38
CA GLY A 230 13.09 8.92 -10.88
C GLY A 230 11.63 8.51 -10.99
N PHE A 231 10.74 9.49 -10.85
CA PHE A 231 9.29 9.30 -11.09
C PHE A 231 9.04 9.12 -12.59
N LEU A 232 8.22 8.14 -12.93
CA LEU A 232 7.81 7.86 -14.32
C LEU A 232 6.28 7.81 -14.42
N PRO A 233 5.70 8.14 -15.59
CA PRO A 233 4.29 7.91 -15.89
C PRO A 233 3.90 6.43 -15.76
N ASP A 234 2.62 6.17 -15.52
CA ASP A 234 2.13 4.80 -15.30
C ASP A 234 2.39 3.85 -16.48
N GLU A 235 2.37 4.33 -17.72
CA GLU A 235 2.74 3.49 -18.89
C GLU A 235 4.19 2.97 -18.82
N ASP A 236 5.12 3.79 -18.34
CA ASP A 236 6.53 3.40 -18.18
C ASP A 236 6.69 2.45 -16.99
N LYS A 237 5.95 2.69 -15.89
CA LYS A 237 5.89 1.78 -14.75
C LYS A 237 5.38 0.40 -15.19
N VAL A 238 4.32 0.35 -15.99
CA VAL A 238 3.77 -0.89 -16.54
C VAL A 238 4.79 -1.57 -17.44
N ALA A 239 5.45 -0.83 -18.33
CA ALA A 239 6.49 -1.41 -19.19
C ALA A 239 7.62 -2.06 -18.37
N LEU A 240 8.08 -1.42 -17.30
CA LEU A 240 9.11 -1.97 -16.41
C LEU A 240 8.60 -3.19 -15.63
N LEU A 241 7.34 -3.19 -15.15
CA LEU A 241 6.73 -4.35 -14.51
C LEU A 241 6.57 -5.53 -15.49
N GLU A 242 6.22 -5.28 -16.76
CA GLU A 242 6.15 -6.33 -17.77
C GLU A 242 7.52 -6.91 -18.14
N LEU A 243 8.57 -6.09 -18.15
CA LEU A 243 9.92 -6.48 -18.56
C LEU A 243 10.77 -7.04 -17.43
N CYS A 244 10.59 -6.59 -16.19
CA CYS A 244 11.44 -6.98 -15.10
C CYS A 244 11.47 -8.50 -14.93
N TYR A 245 12.61 -8.98 -14.43
CA TYR A 245 12.82 -10.39 -14.12
C TYR A 245 12.15 -10.77 -12.80
N ALA A 246 12.32 -9.95 -11.78
CA ALA A 246 11.72 -10.12 -10.47
C ALA A 246 11.51 -8.75 -9.79
N VAL A 247 10.58 -8.67 -8.86
CA VAL A 247 10.36 -7.50 -8.02
C VAL A 247 11.09 -7.68 -6.69
N VAL A 248 11.92 -6.70 -6.32
CA VAL A 248 12.63 -6.65 -5.03
C VAL A 248 11.97 -5.60 -4.15
N PHE A 249 11.51 -6.03 -2.99
CA PHE A 249 10.78 -5.21 -2.04
C PHE A 249 11.40 -5.29 -0.64
N PRO A 250 12.53 -4.59 -0.41
CA PRO A 250 13.36 -4.76 0.79
C PRO A 250 12.85 -3.99 2.00
N SER A 251 11.56 -3.64 2.04
CA SER A 251 10.96 -2.93 3.19
C SER A 251 11.24 -3.65 4.49
N HIS A 252 11.88 -2.95 5.43
CA HIS A 252 12.46 -3.55 6.63
C HIS A 252 11.77 -3.15 7.95
N LEU A 253 10.79 -2.24 7.88
CA LEU A 253 10.05 -1.79 9.05
C LEU A 253 8.55 -2.00 8.88
N ARG A 254 7.84 -2.21 9.98
CA ARG A 254 6.38 -2.39 10.04
C ARG A 254 5.55 -1.19 9.55
N SER A 255 6.19 -0.05 9.27
CA SER A 255 5.58 1.06 8.54
C SER A 255 5.11 0.67 7.14
N GLU A 256 5.65 -0.42 6.57
CA GLU A 256 5.11 -1.09 5.40
C GLU A 256 4.04 -2.08 5.82
N ALA A 257 2.80 -1.65 5.80
CA ALA A 257 1.70 -2.46 6.30
C ALA A 257 1.26 -3.58 5.33
N PHE A 258 1.41 -3.38 4.01
CA PHE A 258 0.92 -4.35 3.03
C PHE A 258 1.89 -4.59 1.87
N GLY A 259 2.27 -3.55 1.11
CA GLY A 259 3.16 -3.68 -0.04
C GLY A 259 2.43 -3.66 -1.39
N ILE A 260 1.81 -2.53 -1.75
CA ILE A 260 1.07 -2.42 -3.02
C ILE A 260 1.96 -2.71 -4.23
N SER A 261 3.18 -2.18 -4.28
CA SER A 261 4.10 -2.47 -5.41
C SER A 261 4.58 -3.93 -5.45
N LEU A 262 4.65 -4.60 -4.30
CA LEU A 262 4.86 -6.05 -4.27
C LEU A 262 3.68 -6.79 -4.89
N LEU A 263 2.45 -6.35 -4.59
CA LEU A 263 1.24 -6.89 -5.21
C LEU A 263 1.16 -6.59 -6.72
N GLU A 264 1.63 -5.41 -7.17
CA GLU A 264 1.79 -5.11 -8.59
C GLU A 264 2.72 -6.14 -9.26
N GLY A 265 3.84 -6.48 -8.64
CA GLY A 265 4.73 -7.55 -9.12
C GLY A 265 4.01 -8.89 -9.29
N ALA A 266 3.23 -9.31 -8.29
CA ALA A 266 2.42 -10.52 -8.38
C ALA A 266 1.38 -10.46 -9.51
N MET A 267 0.71 -9.32 -9.69
CA MET A 267 -0.28 -9.07 -10.74
C MET A 267 0.32 -9.21 -12.16
N TYR A 268 1.61 -8.89 -12.32
CA TYR A 268 2.36 -9.07 -13.57
C TYR A 268 3.12 -10.40 -13.65
N GLY A 269 2.85 -11.34 -12.76
CA GLY A 269 3.44 -12.68 -12.80
C GLY A 269 4.94 -12.71 -12.53
N LYS A 270 5.44 -11.79 -11.71
CA LYS A 270 6.86 -11.72 -11.36
C LYS A 270 7.14 -12.44 -10.06
N PRO A 271 8.24 -13.20 -9.98
CA PRO A 271 8.71 -13.71 -8.69
C PRO A 271 9.07 -12.54 -7.79
N LEU A 272 8.83 -12.70 -6.50
CA LEU A 272 8.91 -11.64 -5.51
C LEU A 272 10.06 -11.88 -4.54
N ILE A 273 10.75 -10.82 -4.13
CA ILE A 273 11.66 -10.85 -2.98
C ILE A 273 11.15 -9.83 -1.97
N SER A 274 10.90 -10.26 -0.73
CA SER A 274 10.42 -9.38 0.34
C SER A 274 11.03 -9.76 1.70
N CYS A 275 10.91 -8.86 2.69
CA CYS A 275 11.35 -9.13 4.04
C CYS A 275 10.19 -9.63 4.92
N GLU A 276 10.51 -10.49 5.90
CA GLU A 276 9.59 -10.89 6.97
C GLU A 276 9.55 -9.78 8.04
N ILE A 277 8.54 -8.97 8.00
CA ILE A 277 8.34 -7.85 8.92
C ILE A 277 7.02 -7.93 9.70
N GLY A 278 6.36 -9.09 9.67
CA GLY A 278 5.10 -9.36 10.35
C GLY A 278 3.90 -8.57 9.80
N THR A 279 3.91 -8.24 8.50
CA THR A 279 2.85 -7.43 7.87
C THR A 279 2.30 -8.14 6.63
N GLY A 280 1.53 -7.43 5.81
CA GLY A 280 0.96 -7.98 4.57
C GLY A 280 1.99 -8.41 3.52
N THR A 281 3.26 -8.06 3.67
CA THR A 281 4.33 -8.42 2.71
C THR A 281 4.44 -9.94 2.55
N THR A 282 4.41 -10.69 3.65
CA THR A 282 4.46 -12.16 3.65
C THR A 282 3.08 -12.83 3.53
N TYR A 283 2.03 -12.05 3.49
CA TYR A 283 0.73 -12.51 3.01
C TYR A 283 0.62 -12.46 1.48
N ILE A 284 1.29 -11.52 0.83
CA ILE A 284 1.40 -11.45 -0.64
C ILE A 284 2.42 -12.46 -1.14
N ASN A 285 3.64 -12.40 -0.59
CA ASN A 285 4.77 -13.24 -0.97
C ASN A 285 4.94 -14.41 -0.01
N ILE A 286 4.71 -15.62 -0.47
CA ILE A 286 4.93 -16.85 0.30
C ILE A 286 6.30 -17.40 -0.05
N ASP A 287 7.13 -17.61 0.97
CA ASP A 287 8.51 -18.12 0.79
C ASP A 287 8.53 -19.42 0.02
N LYS A 288 9.44 -19.52 -0.96
CA LYS A 288 9.63 -20.65 -1.88
C LYS A 288 8.40 -21.03 -2.72
N GLU A 289 7.28 -20.32 -2.57
CA GLU A 289 6.08 -20.54 -3.36
C GLU A 289 5.90 -19.45 -4.43
N THR A 290 5.83 -18.18 -4.02
CA THR A 290 5.63 -17.04 -4.92
C THR A 290 6.88 -16.18 -5.09
N GLY A 291 7.91 -16.50 -4.35
CA GLY A 291 9.19 -15.81 -4.34
C GLY A 291 10.05 -16.24 -3.16
N VAL A 292 10.92 -15.35 -2.72
CA VAL A 292 11.84 -15.57 -1.59
C VAL A 292 11.54 -14.53 -0.50
N VAL A 293 11.45 -14.99 0.74
CA VAL A 293 11.30 -14.12 1.91
C VAL A 293 12.62 -14.15 2.72
N VAL A 294 13.13 -12.96 3.05
CA VAL A 294 14.40 -12.82 3.76
C VAL A 294 14.21 -12.08 5.10
N PRO A 295 15.13 -12.23 6.06
CA PRO A 295 15.16 -11.40 7.26
C PRO A 295 15.27 -9.90 6.89
N PRO A 296 14.64 -9.00 7.64
CA PRO A 296 14.84 -7.57 7.46
C PRO A 296 16.26 -7.14 7.91
N ASN A 297 16.79 -6.06 7.34
CA ASN A 297 18.12 -5.52 7.63
C ASN A 297 19.30 -6.51 7.36
N ASP A 298 19.10 -7.43 6.45
CA ASP A 298 20.12 -8.40 6.06
C ASP A 298 20.45 -8.28 4.56
N PRO A 299 21.48 -7.49 4.18
CA PRO A 299 21.89 -7.33 2.80
C PRO A 299 22.48 -8.61 2.20
N VAL A 300 23.04 -9.50 3.04
CA VAL A 300 23.61 -10.79 2.59
C VAL A 300 22.49 -11.74 2.19
N ALA A 301 21.46 -11.89 3.02
CA ALA A 301 20.30 -12.72 2.71
C ALA A 301 19.53 -12.15 1.48
N LEU A 302 19.40 -10.82 1.37
CA LEU A 302 18.78 -10.19 0.22
C LEU A 302 19.57 -10.47 -1.07
N ARG A 303 20.89 -10.39 -1.02
CA ARG A 303 21.78 -10.75 -2.14
C ARG A 303 21.61 -12.22 -2.52
N GLN A 304 21.65 -13.13 -1.56
CA GLN A 304 21.47 -14.56 -1.81
C GLN A 304 20.13 -14.87 -2.46
N ALA A 305 19.05 -14.18 -2.07
CA ALA A 305 17.73 -14.31 -2.70
C ALA A 305 17.76 -13.86 -4.17
N MET A 306 18.39 -12.72 -4.47
CA MET A 306 18.56 -12.26 -5.84
C MET A 306 19.40 -13.23 -6.67
N ASP A 307 20.54 -13.69 -6.16
CA ASP A 307 21.43 -14.67 -6.81
C ASP A 307 20.70 -16.00 -7.05
N TYR A 308 19.91 -16.46 -6.08
CA TYR A 308 19.11 -17.67 -6.22
C TYR A 308 18.13 -17.57 -7.39
N LEU A 309 17.33 -16.52 -7.46
CA LEU A 309 16.40 -16.34 -8.57
C LEU A 309 17.15 -16.17 -9.89
N TRP A 310 18.25 -15.41 -9.91
CA TRP A 310 19.03 -15.17 -11.13
C TRP A 310 19.60 -16.44 -11.74
N ASN A 311 20.07 -17.36 -10.91
CA ASN A 311 20.69 -18.61 -11.33
C ASN A 311 19.68 -19.76 -11.55
N ASN A 312 18.44 -19.62 -11.05
CA ASN A 312 17.40 -20.65 -11.14
C ASN A 312 16.18 -20.14 -11.93
N SER A 313 16.39 -19.79 -13.20
CA SER A 313 15.36 -19.13 -14.03
C SER A 313 14.06 -19.91 -14.20
N LYS A 314 14.10 -21.23 -14.26
CA LYS A 314 12.90 -22.08 -14.34
C LYS A 314 12.05 -21.96 -13.07
N GLU A 315 12.70 -21.99 -11.89
CA GLU A 315 11.99 -21.86 -10.63
C GLU A 315 11.47 -20.43 -10.44
N ALA A 316 12.26 -19.41 -10.80
CA ALA A 316 11.84 -18.02 -10.77
C ALA A 316 10.56 -17.80 -11.63
N LEU A 317 10.52 -18.38 -12.84
CA LEU A 317 9.32 -18.32 -13.69
C LEU A 317 8.12 -19.03 -13.02
N ALA A 318 8.33 -20.21 -12.46
CA ALA A 318 7.29 -20.96 -11.76
C ALA A 318 6.74 -20.19 -10.53
N MET A 319 7.62 -19.53 -9.76
CA MET A 319 7.22 -18.64 -8.66
C MET A 319 6.38 -17.47 -9.17
N GLY A 320 6.76 -16.84 -10.27
CA GLY A 320 5.97 -15.77 -10.89
C GLY A 320 4.56 -16.21 -11.30
N VAL A 321 4.43 -17.38 -11.91
CA VAL A 321 3.13 -17.98 -12.26
C VAL A 321 2.27 -18.20 -11.01
N ARG A 322 2.85 -18.74 -9.94
CA ARG A 322 2.15 -18.95 -8.67
C ARG A 322 1.78 -17.62 -7.99
N ALA A 323 2.63 -16.59 -8.11
CA ALA A 323 2.33 -15.24 -7.61
C ALA A 323 1.12 -14.63 -8.33
N GLU A 324 1.04 -14.74 -9.66
CA GLU A 324 -0.11 -14.28 -10.43
C GLU A 324 -1.39 -15.06 -10.08
N ALA A 325 -1.30 -16.37 -9.96
CA ALA A 325 -2.44 -17.20 -9.56
C ALA A 325 -2.96 -16.80 -8.16
N ARG A 326 -2.05 -16.52 -7.23
CA ARG A 326 -2.39 -16.03 -5.89
C ARG A 326 -3.03 -14.64 -5.94
N TYR A 327 -2.50 -13.69 -6.75
CA TYR A 327 -3.12 -12.41 -7.00
C TYR A 327 -4.57 -12.58 -7.49
N ARG A 328 -4.79 -13.38 -8.53
CA ARG A 328 -6.11 -13.62 -9.11
C ARG A 328 -7.09 -14.24 -8.08
N LYS A 329 -6.58 -15.08 -7.20
CA LYS A 329 -7.38 -15.75 -6.17
C LYS A 329 -7.76 -14.84 -5.01
N LEU A 330 -6.90 -13.89 -4.59
CA LEU A 330 -7.06 -13.20 -3.30
C LEU A 330 -7.09 -11.67 -3.40
N PHE A 331 -6.49 -11.08 -4.44
CA PHE A 331 -6.11 -9.68 -4.43
C PHE A 331 -6.63 -8.88 -5.63
N THR A 332 -7.73 -9.32 -6.24
CA THR A 332 -8.39 -8.52 -7.28
C THR A 332 -9.29 -7.45 -6.64
N ALA A 333 -9.44 -6.31 -7.33
CA ALA A 333 -10.33 -5.24 -6.87
C ALA A 333 -11.78 -5.71 -6.73
N GLU A 334 -12.23 -6.61 -7.61
CA GLU A 334 -13.54 -7.24 -7.54
C GLU A 334 -13.78 -7.98 -6.21
N ARG A 335 -12.82 -8.84 -5.80
CA ARG A 335 -12.93 -9.58 -4.53
C ARG A 335 -12.93 -8.66 -3.33
N MET A 336 -12.10 -7.64 -3.35
CA MET A 336 -12.07 -6.60 -2.33
C MET A 336 -13.45 -5.92 -2.23
N ALA A 337 -14.01 -5.50 -3.35
CA ALA A 337 -15.31 -4.84 -3.41
C ALA A 337 -16.45 -5.74 -2.92
N GLN A 338 -16.51 -6.99 -3.39
CA GLN A 338 -17.49 -7.99 -2.92
C GLN A 338 -17.41 -8.21 -1.41
N SER A 339 -16.19 -8.28 -0.86
CA SER A 339 -16.01 -8.45 0.58
C SER A 339 -16.47 -7.24 1.38
N TYR A 340 -16.22 -6.01 0.89
CA TYR A 340 -16.73 -4.79 1.53
C TYR A 340 -18.24 -4.67 1.42
N ALA A 341 -18.84 -4.93 0.25
CA ALA A 341 -20.29 -4.89 0.07
C ALA A 341 -21.01 -5.87 1.01
N ALA A 342 -20.53 -7.11 1.07
CA ALA A 342 -21.07 -8.11 1.99
C ALA A 342 -20.94 -7.70 3.48
N LEU A 343 -19.82 -7.04 3.83
CA LEU A 343 -19.63 -6.53 5.18
C LEU A 343 -20.58 -5.35 5.49
N TYR A 344 -20.78 -4.44 4.53
CA TYR A 344 -21.76 -3.34 4.69
C TYR A 344 -23.16 -3.88 4.92
N GLU A 345 -23.62 -4.82 4.10
CA GLU A 345 -24.92 -5.46 4.28
C GLU A 345 -25.07 -6.13 5.66
N LYS A 346 -24.01 -6.77 6.15
CA LYS A 346 -23.99 -7.39 7.48
C LYS A 346 -24.13 -6.37 8.60
N LEU A 347 -23.53 -5.19 8.45
CA LEU A 347 -23.57 -4.14 9.48
C LEU A 347 -24.88 -3.36 9.48
N LEU A 348 -25.66 -3.44 8.40
CA LEU A 348 -26.99 -2.81 8.27
C LEU A 348 -28.13 -3.70 8.77
N LYS A 349 -27.88 -4.97 9.03
CA LYS A 349 -28.85 -5.93 9.62
C LYS A 349 -28.78 -5.93 11.13
#